data_7342b893babbb5a9f68cd05b3314e4ea
#
_entry.id   7342b893babbb5a9f68cd05b3314e4ea
#
_cell.length_a   1.000
_cell.length_b   1.000
_cell.length_c   1.000
_cell.angle_alpha   90.00
_cell.angle_beta   90.00
_cell.angle_gamma   90.00
#
_symmetry.space_group_name_H-M   'P 1'
#
loop_
_entity.id
_entity.type
_entity.pdbx_description
1 polymer ?
#
loop_
_entity_poly.entity_id
_entity_poly.type
_entity_poly.pdbx_seq_one_letter_code
_entity_poly.pdbx_strand_id
1 'polypeptide(L)'
;MNRIDNQESHRWRIENCFMLLPGRRVGRGDVVIDGERIAAVEERDCKPDKLVMPGLVNCHGHTAMTLVRGLGGGLPLQRWLDEAIFPVEAKMTAKDVRAGAVWGIMEMLAGGTTCVADMYDFPGEMGRALTEVGMKGRICRVGLSFVPGRLEDCIESTRSFNEWVDSQKVGDVYEDICIHSEYLTDEKFCRALAEANRELKRPLHVHVSETRKEHEECIARHGKTPIAYLADTGILDFGGYAAHCVWCTDDDFRIMAEKGVSLVHNPTSNMKLGSGFARVPRAMELGVNVALGTDGCASNDNLDMFEEMHIASLIHKGLAQDPTVLPAWDVIEMATKNGAKALGLADTGEIAVGKRADLCVVDMMRFHLAPAFDIPNLVVNSMGAADVELTVVDGCIAYEKGGNDCGFDGCLVANTARADLLAAVGRLGL
;
A
#
# COMPACT_ATOMS: atom_id res chain seq x y z
N MET A 1 2.11 -23.43 -5.98
CA MET A 1 3.56 -23.75 -5.82
C MET A 1 3.74 -24.31 -4.43
N ASN A 2 4.17 -25.58 -4.26
CA ASN A 2 4.34 -26.19 -2.95
C ASN A 2 5.56 -25.52 -2.28
N ARG A 3 5.35 -24.85 -1.14
CA ARG A 3 6.48 -24.55 -0.22
C ARG A 3 7.10 -25.89 0.15
N ILE A 4 8.31 -26.14 -0.34
CA ILE A 4 9.09 -27.32 0.02
C ILE A 4 9.51 -27.11 1.48
N ASP A 5 8.97 -27.95 2.37
CA ASP A 5 9.48 -28.14 3.73
C ASP A 5 10.92 -28.69 3.66
N ASN A 6 11.88 -27.79 3.56
CA ASN A 6 13.26 -28.11 3.87
C ASN A 6 13.70 -27.17 4.99
N GLN A 7 13.74 -27.69 6.21
CA GLN A 7 14.34 -27.06 7.41
C GLN A 7 15.89 -27.03 7.32
N GLU A 8 16.45 -26.66 6.18
CA GLU A 8 17.83 -26.22 6.13
C GLU A 8 17.82 -24.71 6.22
N SER A 9 18.56 -24.13 7.16
CA SER A 9 18.71 -22.70 7.36
C SER A 9 19.19 -22.06 6.05
N HIS A 10 18.26 -21.42 5.33
CA HIS A 10 18.60 -20.68 4.11
C HIS A 10 19.25 -19.36 4.48
N ARG A 11 20.51 -19.44 4.87
CA ARG A 11 21.33 -18.26 5.15
C ARG A 11 22.01 -17.81 3.86
N TRP A 12 21.72 -16.59 3.46
CA TRP A 12 22.30 -15.96 2.28
C TRP A 12 22.59 -14.49 2.54
N ARG A 13 23.22 -13.80 1.60
CA ARG A 13 23.59 -12.40 1.78
C ARG A 13 23.49 -11.58 0.50
N ILE A 14 23.24 -10.28 0.69
CA ILE A 14 23.36 -9.25 -0.35
C ILE A 14 24.67 -8.52 -0.09
N GLU A 15 25.59 -8.62 -1.01
CA GLU A 15 26.95 -8.10 -0.84
C GLU A 15 27.15 -6.76 -1.56
N ASN A 16 28.16 -5.98 -1.12
CA ASN A 16 28.62 -4.75 -1.75
C ASN A 16 27.53 -3.72 -2.00
N CYS A 17 26.72 -3.43 -0.98
CA CYS A 17 25.59 -2.51 -1.14
C CYS A 17 25.75 -1.22 -0.33
N PHE A 18 25.11 -0.13 -0.82
CA PHE A 18 24.62 0.91 0.05
C PHE A 18 23.44 0.36 0.87
N MET A 19 23.25 0.85 2.08
CA MET A 19 22.18 0.41 2.98
C MET A 19 21.48 1.62 3.60
N LEU A 20 20.15 1.71 3.49
CA LEU A 20 19.36 2.69 4.25
C LEU A 20 19.11 2.15 5.65
N LEU A 21 19.84 2.66 6.61
CA LEU A 21 19.86 2.17 8.01
C LEU A 21 19.01 3.04 8.94
N PRO A 22 18.54 2.51 10.08
CA PRO A 22 17.85 3.27 11.10
C PRO A 22 18.63 4.52 11.54
N GLY A 23 17.90 5.55 11.96
CA GLY A 23 18.50 6.84 12.34
C GLY A 23 18.89 7.70 11.14
N ARG A 24 18.28 7.46 9.97
CA ARG A 24 18.48 8.26 8.75
C ARG A 24 19.94 8.24 8.27
N ARG A 25 20.54 7.08 8.25
CA ARG A 25 21.95 6.87 7.94
C ARG A 25 22.12 5.99 6.70
N VAL A 26 23.09 6.31 5.88
CA VAL A 26 23.52 5.48 4.76
C VAL A 26 24.79 4.72 5.15
N GLY A 27 24.72 3.39 5.20
CA GLY A 27 25.86 2.50 5.40
C GLY A 27 26.38 1.92 4.10
N ARG A 28 27.50 1.22 4.18
CA ARG A 28 28.06 0.38 3.10
C ARG A 28 28.47 -0.97 3.66
N GLY A 29 28.24 -2.03 2.91
CA GLY A 29 28.62 -3.38 3.34
C GLY A 29 27.67 -4.45 2.83
N ASP A 30 27.32 -5.40 3.70
CA ASP A 30 26.53 -6.57 3.36
C ASP A 30 25.33 -6.72 4.31
N VAL A 31 24.23 -7.26 3.80
CA VAL A 31 23.06 -7.66 4.59
C VAL A 31 22.96 -9.18 4.58
N VAL A 32 23.00 -9.81 5.74
CA VAL A 32 22.88 -11.26 5.89
C VAL A 32 21.46 -11.60 6.32
N ILE A 33 20.85 -12.52 5.61
CA ILE A 33 19.50 -13.03 5.84
C ILE A 33 19.61 -14.47 6.32
N ASP A 34 18.83 -14.84 7.33
CA ASP A 34 18.71 -16.22 7.83
C ASP A 34 17.22 -16.51 8.10
N GLY A 35 16.67 -17.43 7.33
CA GLY A 35 15.23 -17.66 7.28
C GLY A 35 14.48 -16.37 6.91
N GLU A 36 13.53 -15.97 7.74
CA GLU A 36 12.66 -14.82 7.49
C GLU A 36 13.24 -13.48 7.99
N ARG A 37 14.46 -13.47 8.58
CA ARG A 37 14.97 -12.31 9.31
C ARG A 37 16.35 -11.86 8.85
N ILE A 38 16.62 -10.58 9.09
CA ILE A 38 17.96 -10.01 8.96
C ILE A 38 18.80 -10.51 10.12
N ALA A 39 19.79 -11.34 9.82
CA ALA A 39 20.68 -11.95 10.81
C ALA A 39 21.87 -11.05 11.15
N ALA A 40 22.37 -10.29 10.16
CA ALA A 40 23.45 -9.33 10.38
C ALA A 40 23.40 -8.18 9.37
N VAL A 41 23.92 -7.02 9.81
CA VAL A 41 24.24 -5.86 8.94
C VAL A 41 25.73 -5.63 9.12
N GLU A 42 26.54 -5.99 8.14
CA GLU A 42 28.00 -6.00 8.22
C GLU A 42 28.57 -4.77 7.51
N GLU A 43 28.77 -3.68 8.26
CA GLU A 43 29.34 -2.47 7.67
C GLU A 43 30.85 -2.66 7.41
N ARG A 44 31.26 -2.38 6.17
CA ARG A 44 32.67 -2.45 5.73
C ARG A 44 32.93 -1.49 4.57
N ASP A 45 34.18 -1.19 4.33
CA ASP A 45 34.59 -0.45 3.14
C ASP A 45 34.46 -1.36 1.89
N CYS A 46 33.65 -0.93 0.95
CA CYS A 46 33.40 -1.62 -0.32
C CYS A 46 33.05 -0.61 -1.42
N LYS A 47 32.99 -1.10 -2.64
CA LYS A 47 32.46 -0.34 -3.80
C LYS A 47 31.03 -0.82 -4.08
N PRO A 48 30.00 -0.13 -3.59
CA PRO A 48 28.64 -0.56 -3.80
C PRO A 48 28.23 -0.50 -5.27
N ASP A 49 27.61 -1.57 -5.74
CA ASP A 49 26.98 -1.67 -7.07
C ASP A 49 25.45 -1.73 -6.98
N LYS A 50 24.92 -1.83 -5.76
CA LYS A 50 23.48 -1.84 -5.48
C LYS A 50 23.14 -1.06 -4.22
N LEU A 51 21.85 -0.74 -4.05
CA LEU A 51 21.29 -0.20 -2.82
C LEU A 51 20.32 -1.22 -2.23
N VAL A 52 20.45 -1.50 -0.94
CA VAL A 52 19.44 -2.21 -0.15
C VAL A 52 18.69 -1.20 0.69
N MET A 53 17.37 -1.21 0.57
CA MET A 53 16.45 -0.42 1.38
C MET A 53 15.33 -1.30 1.91
N PRO A 54 14.60 -0.87 2.97
CA PRO A 54 13.41 -1.60 3.40
C PRO A 54 12.44 -1.74 2.23
N GLY A 55 11.74 -2.87 2.17
CA GLY A 55 10.67 -3.07 1.20
C GLY A 55 9.60 -1.98 1.30
N LEU A 56 9.10 -1.53 0.16
CA LEU A 56 8.10 -0.50 0.10
C LEU A 56 6.75 -1.03 0.59
N VAL A 57 5.99 -0.18 1.28
CA VAL A 57 4.67 -0.49 1.84
C VAL A 57 3.63 0.42 1.21
N ASN A 58 2.79 -0.15 0.36
CA ASN A 58 1.67 0.54 -0.29
C ASN A 58 0.44 0.50 0.63
N CYS A 59 0.13 1.61 1.29
CA CYS A 59 -0.90 1.64 2.34
C CYS A 59 -2.33 1.86 1.84
N HIS A 60 -2.53 2.00 0.54
CA HIS A 60 -3.85 2.10 -0.07
C HIS A 60 -3.80 1.74 -1.55
N GLY A 61 -4.63 0.79 -1.95
CA GLY A 61 -4.78 0.38 -3.33
C GLY A 61 -6.09 -0.34 -3.60
N HIS A 62 -6.37 -0.49 -4.89
CA HIS A 62 -7.44 -1.30 -5.47
C HIS A 62 -6.80 -2.19 -6.53
N THR A 63 -6.07 -3.20 -6.07
CA THR A 63 -5.13 -3.97 -6.90
C THR A 63 -5.78 -4.62 -8.12
N ALA A 64 -7.03 -5.10 -7.98
CA ALA A 64 -7.78 -5.67 -9.09
C ALA A 64 -8.12 -4.65 -10.21
N MET A 65 -8.02 -3.34 -9.95
CA MET A 65 -8.22 -2.30 -10.96
C MET A 65 -7.15 -2.25 -12.07
N THR A 66 -6.14 -3.12 -12.02
CA THR A 66 -5.28 -3.39 -13.20
C THR A 66 -6.10 -3.80 -14.43
N LEU A 67 -7.28 -4.40 -14.22
CA LEU A 67 -8.25 -4.73 -15.28
C LEU A 67 -8.80 -3.50 -16.01
N VAL A 68 -8.88 -2.37 -15.33
CA VAL A 68 -9.52 -1.13 -15.81
C VAL A 68 -8.55 0.04 -15.88
N ARG A 69 -7.24 -0.27 -15.99
CA ARG A 69 -6.17 0.73 -16.13
C ARG A 69 -6.47 1.71 -17.25
N GLY A 70 -6.43 3.02 -16.95
CA GLY A 70 -6.69 4.09 -17.90
C GLY A 70 -8.17 4.31 -18.27
N LEU A 71 -9.10 3.52 -17.72
CA LEU A 71 -10.52 3.64 -18.04
C LEU A 71 -11.11 4.94 -17.46
N GLY A 72 -11.85 5.70 -18.29
CA GLY A 72 -12.53 6.92 -17.89
C GLY A 72 -11.61 8.12 -17.64
N GLY A 73 -10.38 8.10 -18.16
CA GLY A 73 -9.43 9.20 -17.99
C GLY A 73 -10.00 10.57 -18.35
N GLY A 74 -9.75 11.58 -17.50
CA GLY A 74 -10.21 12.96 -17.69
C GLY A 74 -11.63 13.27 -17.18
N LEU A 75 -12.31 12.31 -16.55
CA LEU A 75 -13.60 12.55 -15.90
C LEU A 75 -13.39 13.00 -14.43
N PRO A 76 -14.22 13.95 -13.92
CA PRO A 76 -14.26 14.23 -12.47
C PRO A 76 -14.69 12.98 -11.68
N LEU A 77 -14.21 12.84 -10.43
CA LEU A 77 -14.37 11.65 -9.60
C LEU A 77 -15.77 11.03 -9.64
N GLN A 78 -16.83 11.79 -9.37
CA GLN A 78 -18.19 11.24 -9.32
C GLN A 78 -18.63 10.67 -10.67
N ARG A 79 -18.36 11.40 -11.77
CA ARG A 79 -18.69 10.93 -13.12
C ARG A 79 -17.82 9.74 -13.52
N TRP A 80 -16.55 9.74 -13.09
CA TRP A 80 -15.64 8.63 -13.31
C TRP A 80 -16.15 7.35 -12.65
N LEU A 81 -16.61 7.44 -11.39
CA LEU A 81 -17.23 6.32 -10.68
C LEU A 81 -18.51 5.85 -11.39
N ASP A 82 -19.44 6.77 -11.66
CA ASP A 82 -20.79 6.42 -12.15
C ASP A 82 -20.80 5.96 -13.61
N GLU A 83 -19.97 6.55 -14.47
CA GLU A 83 -20.00 6.34 -15.91
C GLU A 83 -18.97 5.30 -16.40
N ALA A 84 -17.84 5.14 -15.70
CA ALA A 84 -16.75 4.27 -16.13
C ALA A 84 -16.53 3.06 -15.21
N ILE A 85 -16.39 3.26 -13.88
CA ILE A 85 -15.94 2.22 -12.97
C ILE A 85 -17.07 1.30 -12.51
N PHE A 86 -18.10 1.82 -11.83
CA PHE A 86 -19.18 1.01 -11.28
C PHE A 86 -19.91 0.12 -12.33
N PRO A 87 -20.13 0.57 -13.59
CA PRO A 87 -20.73 -0.29 -14.60
C PRO A 87 -19.88 -1.50 -15.01
N VAL A 88 -18.56 -1.42 -14.86
CA VAL A 88 -17.63 -2.53 -15.11
C VAL A 88 -17.54 -3.41 -13.87
N GLU A 89 -17.33 -2.83 -12.71
CA GLU A 89 -17.22 -3.57 -11.43
C GLU A 89 -18.48 -4.40 -11.14
N ALA A 90 -19.66 -3.89 -11.44
CA ALA A 90 -20.92 -4.62 -11.31
C ALA A 90 -20.98 -5.94 -12.13
N LYS A 91 -20.11 -6.11 -13.13
CA LYS A 91 -20.00 -7.32 -13.95
C LYS A 91 -18.84 -8.22 -13.53
N MET A 92 -17.94 -7.73 -12.67
CA MET A 92 -16.77 -8.50 -12.24
C MET A 92 -17.19 -9.69 -11.37
N THR A 93 -16.55 -10.81 -11.62
CA THR A 93 -16.66 -12.02 -10.81
C THR A 93 -15.42 -12.19 -9.94
N ALA A 94 -15.50 -13.06 -8.94
CA ALA A 94 -14.35 -13.44 -8.11
C ALA A 94 -13.11 -13.84 -8.94
N LYS A 95 -13.33 -14.53 -10.08
CA LYS A 95 -12.27 -14.94 -11.01
C LYS A 95 -11.60 -13.72 -11.68
N ASP A 96 -12.39 -12.70 -12.04
CA ASP A 96 -11.86 -11.47 -12.65
C ASP A 96 -11.01 -10.70 -11.62
N VAL A 97 -11.55 -10.49 -10.42
CA VAL A 97 -10.84 -9.83 -9.33
C VAL A 97 -9.52 -10.52 -9.03
N ARG A 98 -9.52 -11.88 -8.97
CA ARG A 98 -8.30 -12.63 -8.80
C ARG A 98 -7.28 -12.39 -9.92
N ALA A 99 -7.70 -12.39 -11.19
CA ALA A 99 -6.80 -12.18 -12.32
C ALA A 99 -6.14 -10.79 -12.27
N GLY A 100 -6.94 -9.74 -12.00
CA GLY A 100 -6.43 -8.39 -11.80
C GLY A 100 -5.50 -8.28 -10.58
N ALA A 101 -5.88 -8.91 -9.46
CA ALA A 101 -5.09 -8.91 -8.23
C ALA A 101 -3.70 -9.55 -8.43
N VAL A 102 -3.64 -10.74 -9.03
CA VAL A 102 -2.36 -11.42 -9.30
C VAL A 102 -1.45 -10.54 -10.15
N TRP A 103 -2.00 -9.93 -11.22
CA TRP A 103 -1.22 -9.04 -12.08
C TRP A 103 -0.69 -7.82 -11.35
N GLY A 104 -1.52 -7.15 -10.53
CA GLY A 104 -1.10 -5.99 -9.74
C GLY A 104 -0.09 -6.33 -8.65
N ILE A 105 -0.22 -7.48 -7.99
CA ILE A 105 0.76 -7.96 -7.00
C ILE A 105 2.13 -8.17 -7.69
N MET A 106 2.14 -8.77 -8.88
CA MET A 106 3.39 -8.96 -9.63
C MET A 106 4.03 -7.62 -10.02
N GLU A 107 3.23 -6.63 -10.46
CA GLU A 107 3.70 -5.27 -10.76
C GLU A 107 4.31 -4.60 -9.52
N MET A 108 3.63 -4.67 -8.38
CA MET A 108 4.14 -4.12 -7.12
C MET A 108 5.43 -4.78 -6.65
N LEU A 109 5.52 -6.11 -6.72
CA LEU A 109 6.77 -6.83 -6.38
C LEU A 109 7.91 -6.45 -7.33
N ALA A 110 7.65 -6.31 -8.62
CA ALA A 110 8.65 -5.85 -9.59
C ALA A 110 9.10 -4.40 -9.31
N GLY A 111 8.28 -3.61 -8.61
CA GLY A 111 8.59 -2.25 -8.16
C GLY A 111 9.12 -2.16 -6.72
N GLY A 112 9.48 -3.26 -6.06
CA GLY A 112 10.07 -3.23 -4.71
C GLY A 112 9.07 -3.17 -3.55
N THR A 113 7.76 -3.25 -3.84
CA THR A 113 6.71 -3.24 -2.81
C THR A 113 6.56 -4.63 -2.21
N THR A 114 6.59 -4.72 -0.88
CA THR A 114 6.55 -5.99 -0.13
C THR A 114 5.24 -6.21 0.63
N CYS A 115 4.45 -5.14 0.79
CA CYS A 115 3.15 -5.19 1.46
C CYS A 115 2.19 -4.20 0.82
N VAL A 116 0.91 -4.57 0.71
CA VAL A 116 -0.17 -3.70 0.22
C VAL A 116 -1.37 -3.70 1.16
N ALA A 117 -2.01 -2.54 1.34
CA ALA A 117 -3.36 -2.44 1.88
C ALA A 117 -4.35 -2.29 0.71
N ASP A 118 -5.23 -3.27 0.55
CA ASP A 118 -6.16 -3.37 -0.59
C ASP A 118 -7.60 -3.27 -0.14
N MET A 119 -8.35 -2.40 -0.81
CA MET A 119 -9.77 -2.18 -0.59
C MET A 119 -10.55 -2.63 -1.83
N TYR A 120 -11.11 -3.84 -1.81
CA TYR A 120 -11.88 -4.34 -2.94
C TYR A 120 -12.94 -5.36 -2.54
N ASP A 121 -13.88 -5.66 -3.47
CA ASP A 121 -14.79 -6.79 -3.31
C ASP A 121 -14.06 -8.12 -3.51
N PHE A 122 -14.62 -9.22 -3.01
CA PHE A 122 -14.02 -10.56 -3.00
C PHE A 122 -12.65 -10.63 -2.29
N PRO A 123 -12.50 -10.09 -1.05
CA PRO A 123 -11.21 -10.03 -0.36
C PRO A 123 -10.54 -11.40 -0.22
N GLY A 124 -11.30 -12.47 -0.08
CA GLY A 124 -10.75 -13.83 -0.05
C GLY A 124 -9.97 -14.23 -1.31
N GLU A 125 -10.31 -13.70 -2.50
CA GLU A 125 -9.55 -13.91 -3.74
C GLU A 125 -8.25 -13.10 -3.72
N MET A 126 -8.31 -11.85 -3.26
CA MET A 126 -7.13 -11.01 -3.07
C MET A 126 -6.17 -11.63 -2.06
N GLY A 127 -6.68 -12.06 -0.89
CA GLY A 127 -5.86 -12.69 0.14
C GLY A 127 -5.18 -13.98 -0.33
N ARG A 128 -5.90 -14.83 -1.08
CA ARG A 128 -5.29 -16.01 -1.70
C ARG A 128 -4.23 -15.65 -2.73
N ALA A 129 -4.47 -14.63 -3.55
CA ALA A 129 -3.48 -14.15 -4.53
C ALA A 129 -2.20 -13.66 -3.83
N LEU A 130 -2.32 -12.85 -2.77
CA LEU A 130 -1.18 -12.40 -1.97
C LEU A 130 -0.36 -13.57 -1.40
N THR A 131 -1.05 -14.54 -0.79
CA THR A 131 -0.42 -15.72 -0.21
C THR A 131 0.30 -16.58 -1.24
N GLU A 132 -0.30 -16.79 -2.40
CA GLU A 132 0.26 -17.63 -3.47
C GLU A 132 1.46 -16.98 -4.17
N VAL A 133 1.40 -15.65 -4.36
CA VAL A 133 2.50 -14.90 -4.98
C VAL A 133 3.60 -14.59 -3.96
N GLY A 134 3.29 -14.62 -2.66
CA GLY A 134 4.26 -14.44 -1.58
C GLY A 134 4.47 -12.98 -1.16
N MET A 135 3.42 -12.15 -1.22
CA MET A 135 3.41 -10.75 -0.76
C MET A 135 2.57 -10.61 0.51
N LYS A 136 2.96 -9.72 1.41
CA LYS A 136 2.17 -9.35 2.60
C LYS A 136 0.99 -8.45 2.25
N GLY A 137 -0.05 -8.45 3.09
CA GLY A 137 -1.17 -7.55 2.85
C GLY A 137 -2.14 -7.36 4.00
N ARG A 138 -2.85 -6.25 3.89
CA ARG A 138 -4.08 -5.96 4.61
C ARG A 138 -5.17 -5.82 3.57
N ILE A 139 -6.18 -6.66 3.64
CA ILE A 139 -7.29 -6.67 2.70
C ILE A 139 -8.56 -6.28 3.43
N CYS A 140 -9.58 -5.87 2.72
CA CYS A 140 -10.87 -5.62 3.34
C CYS A 140 -12.03 -5.80 2.36
N ARG A 141 -13.20 -6.17 2.89
CA ARG A 141 -14.45 -6.12 2.17
C ARG A 141 -15.05 -4.72 2.29
N VAL A 142 -15.36 -4.12 1.17
CA VAL A 142 -15.90 -2.75 1.13
C VAL A 142 -17.28 -2.66 1.76
N GLY A 143 -17.41 -1.91 2.86
CA GLY A 143 -18.67 -1.61 3.54
C GLY A 143 -19.47 -0.55 2.78
N LEU A 144 -20.71 -0.90 2.40
CA LEU A 144 -21.68 -0.07 1.67
C LEU A 144 -23.05 -0.28 2.26
N SER A 145 -23.66 0.75 2.87
CA SER A 145 -24.93 0.60 3.61
C SER A 145 -26.15 0.31 2.73
N PHE A 146 -26.09 0.66 1.45
CA PHE A 146 -27.17 0.43 0.50
C PHE A 146 -27.18 -0.99 -0.12
N VAL A 147 -26.15 -1.82 0.17
CA VAL A 147 -26.10 -3.21 -0.29
C VAL A 147 -26.68 -4.12 0.79
N PRO A 148 -27.81 -4.82 0.53
CA PRO A 148 -28.46 -5.69 1.51
C PRO A 148 -27.49 -6.78 2.03
N GLY A 149 -27.43 -6.98 3.35
CA GLY A 149 -26.59 -7.99 4.00
C GLY A 149 -25.09 -7.64 4.08
N ARG A 150 -24.68 -6.49 3.55
CA ARG A 150 -23.25 -6.11 3.45
C ARG A 150 -22.57 -5.98 4.82
N LEU A 151 -23.30 -5.53 5.85
CA LEU A 151 -22.75 -5.40 7.20
C LEU A 151 -22.34 -6.78 7.76
N GLU A 152 -23.24 -7.73 7.68
CA GLU A 152 -23.03 -9.11 8.11
C GLU A 152 -21.92 -9.77 7.31
N ASP A 153 -21.89 -9.52 5.99
CA ASP A 153 -20.83 -10.00 5.09
C ASP A 153 -19.45 -9.42 5.48
N CYS A 154 -19.35 -8.13 5.81
CA CYS A 154 -18.08 -7.52 6.24
C CYS A 154 -17.59 -8.16 7.55
N ILE A 155 -18.47 -8.30 8.56
CA ILE A 155 -18.12 -8.88 9.86
C ILE A 155 -17.68 -10.34 9.70
N GLU A 156 -18.45 -11.13 8.97
CA GLU A 156 -18.17 -12.55 8.79
C GLU A 156 -16.93 -12.80 7.92
N SER A 157 -16.74 -12.00 6.86
CA SER A 157 -15.54 -12.06 6.02
C SER A 157 -14.28 -11.82 6.87
N THR A 158 -14.25 -10.72 7.64
CA THR A 158 -13.12 -10.38 8.49
C THR A 158 -12.83 -11.46 9.53
N ARG A 159 -13.86 -12.03 10.16
CA ARG A 159 -13.70 -13.11 11.14
C ARG A 159 -13.16 -14.36 10.49
N SER A 160 -13.86 -14.89 9.51
CA SER A 160 -13.56 -16.18 8.91
C SER A 160 -12.23 -16.20 8.15
N PHE A 161 -11.89 -15.09 7.48
CA PHE A 161 -10.60 -14.99 6.78
C PHE A 161 -9.42 -14.97 7.76
N ASN A 162 -9.50 -14.18 8.83
CA ASN A 162 -8.43 -14.11 9.83
C ASN A 162 -8.26 -15.44 10.60
N GLU A 163 -9.36 -16.11 10.95
CA GLU A 163 -9.31 -17.46 11.52
C GLU A 163 -8.64 -18.47 10.56
N TRP A 164 -8.93 -18.37 9.25
CA TRP A 164 -8.28 -19.20 8.25
C TRP A 164 -6.76 -18.89 8.17
N VAL A 165 -6.36 -17.63 8.15
CA VAL A 165 -4.92 -17.22 8.13
C VAL A 165 -4.19 -17.82 9.34
N ASP A 166 -4.74 -17.65 10.54
CA ASP A 166 -4.14 -18.13 11.77
C ASP A 166 -4.02 -19.67 11.78
N SER A 167 -5.04 -20.37 11.26
CA SER A 167 -5.04 -21.83 11.17
C SER A 167 -4.02 -22.40 10.19
N GLN A 168 -3.82 -21.70 9.05
CA GLN A 168 -2.92 -22.14 7.99
C GLN A 168 -1.49 -21.64 8.16
N LYS A 169 -1.27 -20.61 8.98
CA LYS A 169 0.03 -19.92 9.16
C LYS A 169 0.63 -19.45 7.82
N VAL A 170 -0.18 -18.88 6.98
CA VAL A 170 0.14 -18.49 5.59
C VAL A 170 0.67 -17.07 5.45
N GLY A 171 1.66 -16.70 6.21
CA GLY A 171 2.30 -15.39 6.09
C GLY A 171 1.53 -14.27 6.80
N ASP A 172 1.84 -13.02 6.46
CA ASP A 172 1.28 -11.81 7.09
C ASP A 172 0.23 -11.16 6.16
N VAL A 173 -0.89 -11.87 5.99
CA VAL A 173 -2.06 -11.39 5.21
C VAL A 173 -3.29 -11.46 6.11
N TYR A 174 -3.88 -10.30 6.43
CA TYR A 174 -5.06 -10.22 7.30
C TYR A 174 -6.14 -9.33 6.68
N GLU A 175 -7.39 -9.58 7.07
CA GLU A 175 -8.52 -8.74 6.70
C GLU A 175 -8.82 -7.75 7.83
N ASP A 176 -8.86 -6.44 7.48
CA ASP A 176 -9.23 -5.34 8.35
C ASP A 176 -10.67 -4.93 8.11
N ILE A 177 -11.29 -4.18 9.04
CA ILE A 177 -12.62 -3.62 8.80
C ILE A 177 -12.53 -2.46 7.81
N CYS A 178 -13.60 -2.27 7.04
CA CYS A 178 -13.65 -1.23 6.02
C CYS A 178 -15.06 -0.65 5.87
N ILE A 179 -15.11 0.65 5.63
CA ILE A 179 -16.19 1.32 4.92
C ILE A 179 -15.58 2.05 3.71
N HIS A 180 -16.31 2.14 2.61
CA HIS A 180 -15.79 2.88 1.45
C HIS A 180 -15.50 4.33 1.84
N SER A 181 -16.52 5.04 2.30
CA SER A 181 -16.48 6.45 2.66
C SER A 181 -17.69 6.80 3.55
N GLU A 182 -17.65 7.97 4.14
CA GLU A 182 -18.76 8.49 4.95
C GLU A 182 -20.06 8.62 4.15
N TYR A 183 -19.98 9.02 2.87
CA TYR A 183 -21.19 9.27 2.05
C TYR A 183 -21.79 8.01 1.41
N LEU A 184 -21.12 6.86 1.46
CA LEU A 184 -21.65 5.56 1.01
C LEU A 184 -22.04 4.63 2.18
N THR A 185 -21.89 5.10 3.42
CA THR A 185 -22.28 4.37 4.63
C THR A 185 -23.07 5.26 5.58
N ASP A 186 -24.14 4.73 6.16
CA ASP A 186 -24.94 5.44 7.15
C ASP A 186 -24.42 5.23 8.59
N GLU A 187 -24.89 6.07 9.51
CA GLU A 187 -24.49 6.02 10.92
C GLU A 187 -24.81 4.66 11.57
N LYS A 188 -25.92 4.04 11.20
CA LYS A 188 -26.33 2.74 11.74
C LYS A 188 -25.34 1.66 11.36
N PHE A 189 -24.88 1.64 10.09
CA PHE A 189 -23.87 0.73 9.62
C PHE A 189 -22.55 0.94 10.36
N CYS A 190 -22.07 2.20 10.44
CA CYS A 190 -20.81 2.53 11.12
C CYS A 190 -20.83 2.11 12.60
N ARG A 191 -21.91 2.41 13.34
CA ARG A 191 -22.04 2.02 14.76
C ARG A 191 -22.13 0.50 14.95
N ALA A 192 -22.85 -0.20 14.07
CA ALA A 192 -22.97 -1.65 14.16
C ALA A 192 -21.63 -2.35 13.85
N LEU A 193 -20.90 -1.86 12.84
CA LEU A 193 -19.55 -2.36 12.53
C LEU A 193 -18.57 -2.05 13.66
N ALA A 194 -18.64 -0.84 14.27
CA ALA A 194 -17.83 -0.47 15.43
C ALA A 194 -18.11 -1.39 16.63
N GLU A 195 -19.38 -1.73 16.90
CA GLU A 195 -19.73 -2.67 17.98
C GLU A 195 -19.16 -4.07 17.73
N ALA A 196 -19.30 -4.60 16.49
CA ALA A 196 -18.70 -5.88 16.11
C ALA A 196 -17.17 -5.84 16.19
N ASN A 197 -16.57 -4.70 15.89
CA ASN A 197 -15.10 -4.54 15.93
C ASN A 197 -14.51 -4.57 17.36
N ARG A 198 -15.31 -4.47 18.40
CA ARG A 198 -14.82 -4.68 19.78
C ARG A 198 -14.31 -6.10 20.01
N GLU A 199 -14.86 -7.07 19.26
CA GLU A 199 -14.39 -8.46 19.26
C GLU A 199 -13.24 -8.65 18.27
N LEU A 200 -13.37 -8.11 17.03
CA LEU A 200 -12.40 -8.28 15.96
C LEU A 200 -11.10 -7.53 16.20
N LYS A 201 -11.17 -6.34 16.82
CA LYS A 201 -10.03 -5.45 17.15
C LYS A 201 -9.15 -5.13 15.94
N ARG A 202 -9.78 -4.82 14.81
CA ARG A 202 -9.09 -4.50 13.56
C ARG A 202 -9.09 -2.99 13.28
N PRO A 203 -8.01 -2.44 12.70
CA PRO A 203 -7.99 -1.06 12.24
C PRO A 203 -9.01 -0.83 11.12
N LEU A 204 -9.45 0.41 10.96
CA LEU A 204 -10.35 0.82 9.87
C LEU A 204 -9.57 1.24 8.63
N HIS A 205 -9.93 0.73 7.45
CA HIS A 205 -9.52 1.25 6.14
C HIS A 205 -10.67 2.07 5.55
N VAL A 206 -10.40 3.31 5.10
CA VAL A 206 -11.47 4.22 4.63
C VAL A 206 -10.94 5.34 3.74
N HIS A 207 -11.70 5.78 2.72
CA HIS A 207 -11.47 7.05 2.03
C HIS A 207 -12.08 8.19 2.83
N VAL A 208 -11.34 9.28 3.04
CA VAL A 208 -11.78 10.38 3.88
C VAL A 208 -11.43 11.72 3.29
N SER A 209 -12.44 12.60 3.21
CA SER A 209 -12.24 14.00 2.79
C SER A 209 -11.39 14.14 1.54
N GLU A 210 -11.62 13.25 0.57
CA GLU A 210 -10.88 13.24 -0.69
C GLU A 210 -11.22 14.47 -1.52
N THR A 211 -12.52 14.76 -1.66
CA THR A 211 -12.98 15.92 -2.41
C THR A 211 -13.57 16.99 -1.48
N ARG A 212 -13.52 18.24 -1.94
CA ARG A 212 -14.16 19.35 -1.25
C ARG A 212 -15.66 19.11 -1.09
N LYS A 213 -16.31 18.55 -2.11
CA LYS A 213 -17.74 18.24 -2.08
C LYS A 213 -18.06 17.25 -0.97
N GLU A 214 -17.35 16.12 -0.87
CA GLU A 214 -17.54 15.16 0.22
C GLU A 214 -17.44 15.82 1.58
N HIS A 215 -16.38 16.59 1.81
CA HIS A 215 -16.11 17.26 3.08
C HIS A 215 -17.22 18.24 3.47
N GLU A 216 -17.63 19.14 2.55
CA GLU A 216 -18.67 20.14 2.77
C GLU A 216 -20.06 19.52 2.94
N GLU A 217 -20.39 18.48 2.16
CA GLU A 217 -21.66 17.76 2.28
C GLU A 217 -21.76 16.96 3.59
N CYS A 218 -20.68 16.38 4.09
CA CYS A 218 -20.66 15.74 5.41
C CYS A 218 -20.99 16.77 6.52
N ILE A 219 -20.34 17.94 6.46
CA ILE A 219 -20.66 19.03 7.41
C ILE A 219 -22.13 19.44 7.31
N ALA A 220 -22.68 19.55 6.11
CA ALA A 220 -24.07 19.91 5.90
C ALA A 220 -25.05 18.85 6.44
N ARG A 221 -24.73 17.53 6.30
CA ARG A 221 -25.56 16.41 6.78
C ARG A 221 -25.46 16.21 8.29
N HIS A 222 -24.25 16.28 8.85
CA HIS A 222 -23.95 15.81 10.21
C HIS A 222 -23.48 16.91 11.15
N GLY A 223 -23.24 18.15 10.67
CA GLY A 223 -22.64 19.23 11.45
C GLY A 223 -21.17 18.97 11.83
N LYS A 224 -20.52 18.01 11.20
CA LYS A 224 -19.17 17.54 11.51
C LYS A 224 -18.39 17.21 10.24
N THR A 225 -17.07 17.31 10.31
CA THR A 225 -16.18 16.81 9.26
C THR A 225 -16.21 15.28 9.19
N PRO A 226 -15.83 14.64 8.08
CA PRO A 226 -15.82 13.18 7.96
C PRO A 226 -15.07 12.47 9.10
N ILE A 227 -13.87 12.92 9.46
CA ILE A 227 -13.10 12.33 10.57
C ILE A 227 -13.82 12.50 11.91
N ALA A 228 -14.34 13.68 12.20
CA ALA A 228 -15.07 13.92 13.44
C ALA A 228 -16.36 13.10 13.53
N TYR A 229 -17.07 12.94 12.40
CA TYR A 229 -18.26 12.09 12.31
C TYR A 229 -17.90 10.61 12.55
N LEU A 230 -16.88 10.07 11.87
CA LEU A 230 -16.44 8.69 12.06
C LEU A 230 -15.96 8.42 13.49
N ALA A 231 -15.23 9.36 14.09
CA ALA A 231 -14.79 9.24 15.49
C ALA A 231 -15.99 9.09 16.45
N ASP A 232 -17.05 9.85 16.23
CA ASP A 232 -18.29 9.79 17.07
C ASP A 232 -19.04 8.47 16.94
N THR A 233 -18.91 7.75 15.82
CA THR A 233 -19.52 6.42 15.67
C THR A 233 -18.77 5.34 16.45
N GLY A 234 -17.55 5.61 16.90
CA GLY A 234 -16.67 4.65 17.56
C GLY A 234 -15.90 3.75 16.62
N ILE A 235 -16.07 3.90 15.28
CA ILE A 235 -15.44 3.01 14.30
C ILE A 235 -13.92 3.17 14.25
N LEU A 236 -13.39 4.31 14.74
CA LEU A 236 -11.95 4.61 14.83
C LEU A 236 -11.30 4.16 16.15
N ASP A 237 -12.02 3.46 17.05
CA ASP A 237 -11.50 3.13 18.40
C ASP A 237 -10.33 2.15 18.40
N PHE A 238 -10.12 1.44 17.30
CA PHE A 238 -8.96 0.55 17.11
C PHE A 238 -7.94 1.10 16.10
N GLY A 239 -7.93 2.42 15.88
CA GLY A 239 -7.08 3.07 14.90
C GLY A 239 -7.55 2.82 13.47
N GLY A 240 -6.64 3.07 12.52
CA GLY A 240 -6.93 2.87 11.11
C GLY A 240 -5.92 3.55 10.19
N TYR A 241 -6.24 3.49 8.91
CA TYR A 241 -5.51 4.19 7.87
C TYR A 241 -6.52 4.77 6.87
N ALA A 242 -6.49 6.12 6.80
CA ALA A 242 -7.43 6.93 6.06
C ALA A 242 -6.78 7.44 4.77
N ALA A 243 -7.31 7.03 3.63
CA ALA A 243 -6.80 7.43 2.32
C ALA A 243 -7.19 8.87 1.98
N HIS A 244 -6.32 9.56 1.25
CA HIS A 244 -6.43 10.90 0.70
C HIS A 244 -6.33 12.03 1.73
N CYS A 245 -7.30 12.23 2.61
CA CYS A 245 -7.35 13.29 3.63
C CYS A 245 -7.05 14.72 3.08
N VAL A 246 -7.41 14.98 1.82
CA VAL A 246 -7.07 16.23 1.10
C VAL A 246 -7.65 17.45 1.80
N TRP A 247 -8.91 17.36 2.25
CA TRP A 247 -9.67 18.47 2.83
C TRP A 247 -9.75 18.41 4.36
N CYS A 248 -8.99 17.53 5.02
CA CYS A 248 -8.93 17.44 6.47
C CYS A 248 -8.44 18.75 7.11
N THR A 249 -9.08 19.13 8.21
CA THR A 249 -8.74 20.31 9.04
C THR A 249 -7.65 19.98 10.06
N ASP A 250 -7.15 20.97 10.78
CA ASP A 250 -6.20 20.77 11.88
C ASP A 250 -6.84 19.98 13.04
N ASP A 251 -8.15 20.15 13.26
CA ASP A 251 -8.88 19.40 14.28
C ASP A 251 -9.06 17.94 13.88
N ASP A 252 -9.29 17.66 12.58
CA ASP A 252 -9.29 16.28 12.06
C ASP A 252 -7.93 15.61 12.30
N PHE A 253 -6.84 16.29 12.03
CA PHE A 253 -5.50 15.74 12.27
C PHE A 253 -5.24 15.47 13.76
N ARG A 254 -5.74 16.32 14.69
CA ARG A 254 -5.64 16.04 16.13
C ARG A 254 -6.45 14.80 16.51
N ILE A 255 -7.67 14.64 15.99
CA ILE A 255 -8.47 13.43 16.20
C ILE A 255 -7.75 12.19 15.66
N MET A 256 -7.20 12.27 14.44
CA MET A 256 -6.43 11.17 13.85
C MET A 256 -5.24 10.78 14.71
N ALA A 257 -4.45 11.75 15.17
CA ALA A 257 -3.30 11.49 16.04
C ALA A 257 -3.71 10.85 17.37
N GLU A 258 -4.79 11.34 17.99
CA GLU A 258 -5.34 10.80 19.26
C GLU A 258 -5.86 9.37 19.09
N LYS A 259 -6.56 9.09 18.00
CA LYS A 259 -7.15 7.78 17.70
C LYS A 259 -6.15 6.78 17.09
N GLY A 260 -4.92 7.19 16.80
CA GLY A 260 -3.94 6.35 16.12
C GLY A 260 -4.30 6.05 14.66
N VAL A 261 -4.99 6.95 13.98
CA VAL A 261 -5.33 6.84 12.57
C VAL A 261 -4.21 7.44 11.74
N SER A 262 -3.66 6.67 10.81
CA SER A 262 -2.65 7.12 9.86
C SER A 262 -3.28 7.81 8.66
N LEU A 263 -2.66 8.86 8.15
CA LEU A 263 -2.99 9.45 6.85
C LEU A 263 -2.24 8.67 5.77
N VAL A 264 -2.97 8.17 4.76
CA VAL A 264 -2.36 7.60 3.57
C VAL A 264 -2.45 8.62 2.44
N HIS A 265 -1.30 9.15 2.06
CA HIS A 265 -1.18 10.13 0.99
C HIS A 265 -1.09 9.45 -0.37
N ASN A 266 -1.99 9.80 -1.28
CA ASN A 266 -2.10 9.27 -2.64
C ASN A 266 -1.90 10.41 -3.65
N PRO A 267 -0.68 10.95 -3.79
CA PRO A 267 -0.47 12.21 -4.49
C PRO A 267 -0.84 12.15 -5.97
N THR A 268 -0.51 11.08 -6.67
CA THR A 268 -0.82 10.91 -8.10
C THR A 268 -2.32 10.87 -8.34
N SER A 269 -3.05 10.03 -7.60
CA SER A 269 -4.50 9.92 -7.70
C SER A 269 -5.19 11.25 -7.38
N ASN A 270 -4.81 11.90 -6.28
CA ASN A 270 -5.37 13.19 -5.87
C ASN A 270 -5.24 14.26 -6.96
N MET A 271 -4.12 14.27 -7.68
CA MET A 271 -3.90 15.20 -8.80
C MET A 271 -4.67 14.78 -10.04
N LYS A 272 -4.61 13.51 -10.40
CA LYS A 272 -5.27 12.99 -11.62
C LYS A 272 -6.78 13.21 -11.59
N LEU A 273 -7.41 12.98 -10.43
CA LEU A 273 -8.84 13.19 -10.23
C LEU A 273 -9.21 14.64 -9.89
N GLY A 274 -8.22 15.51 -9.69
CA GLY A 274 -8.45 16.92 -9.36
C GLY A 274 -8.99 17.12 -7.94
N SER A 275 -8.75 16.18 -7.03
CA SER A 275 -9.21 16.23 -5.62
C SER A 275 -8.51 17.35 -4.83
N GLY A 276 -7.24 17.65 -5.15
CA GLY A 276 -6.45 18.70 -4.50
C GLY A 276 -5.16 18.17 -3.87
N PHE A 277 -4.64 18.92 -2.88
CA PHE A 277 -3.38 18.60 -2.22
C PHE A 277 -3.58 18.42 -0.72
N ALA A 278 -3.35 17.22 -0.20
CA ALA A 278 -3.37 16.96 1.23
C ALA A 278 -2.29 17.78 1.97
N ARG A 279 -2.61 18.26 3.17
CA ARG A 279 -1.68 19.09 3.97
C ARG A 279 -0.70 18.21 4.77
N VAL A 280 0.07 17.36 4.07
CA VAL A 280 0.97 16.36 4.66
C VAL A 280 1.95 16.94 5.69
N PRO A 281 2.71 18.03 5.40
CA PRO A 281 3.62 18.59 6.41
C PRO A 281 2.87 19.00 7.69
N ARG A 282 1.66 19.57 7.54
CA ARG A 282 0.85 19.98 8.69
C ARG A 282 0.32 18.81 9.49
N ALA A 283 -0.09 17.72 8.84
CA ALA A 283 -0.49 16.49 9.51
C ALA A 283 0.66 15.90 10.35
N MET A 284 1.87 15.86 9.78
CA MET A 284 3.08 15.41 10.48
C MET A 284 3.41 16.28 11.69
N GLU A 285 3.34 17.62 11.57
CA GLU A 285 3.52 18.56 12.69
C GLU A 285 2.53 18.32 13.84
N LEU A 286 1.31 17.91 13.54
CA LEU A 286 0.26 17.59 14.50
C LEU A 286 0.33 16.15 15.04
N GLY A 287 1.37 15.39 14.67
CA GLY A 287 1.65 14.06 15.19
C GLY A 287 0.95 12.92 14.48
N VAL A 288 0.30 13.16 13.34
CA VAL A 288 -0.28 12.09 12.52
C VAL A 288 0.82 11.27 11.88
N ASN A 289 0.72 9.95 11.95
CA ASN A 289 1.56 9.08 11.16
C ASN A 289 1.14 9.20 9.69
N VAL A 290 2.07 9.53 8.80
CA VAL A 290 1.78 9.66 7.38
C VAL A 290 2.48 8.56 6.61
N ALA A 291 1.73 7.85 5.76
CA ALA A 291 2.20 6.82 4.85
C ALA A 291 1.84 7.17 3.40
N LEU A 292 2.37 6.43 2.44
CA LEU A 292 2.04 6.55 1.01
C LEU A 292 1.17 5.39 0.52
N GLY A 293 0.39 5.65 -0.50
CA GLY A 293 -0.34 4.66 -1.27
C GLY A 293 -0.50 5.07 -2.72
N THR A 294 -0.62 4.09 -3.61
CA THR A 294 -0.80 4.34 -5.05
C THR A 294 -2.24 4.62 -5.43
N ASP A 295 -3.20 4.19 -4.61
CA ASP A 295 -4.59 4.04 -5.04
C ASP A 295 -4.72 2.98 -6.15
N GLY A 296 -5.82 2.93 -6.90
CA GLY A 296 -6.03 1.96 -7.98
C GLY A 296 -5.44 2.38 -9.32
N CYS A 297 -5.12 1.40 -10.17
CA CYS A 297 -4.64 1.66 -11.53
C CYS A 297 -5.59 2.48 -12.40
N ALA A 298 -6.86 2.56 -12.08
CA ALA A 298 -7.81 3.39 -12.82
C ALA A 298 -7.66 4.88 -12.45
N SER A 299 -7.26 5.20 -11.21
CA SER A 299 -7.07 6.55 -10.71
C SER A 299 -5.60 7.02 -10.71
N ASN A 300 -4.64 6.11 -10.91
CA ASN A 300 -3.20 6.39 -10.92
C ASN A 300 -2.53 6.04 -12.27
N ASP A 301 -2.91 4.92 -12.88
CA ASP A 301 -2.35 4.26 -14.06
C ASP A 301 -1.18 3.30 -13.78
N ASN A 302 -0.45 3.39 -12.68
CA ASN A 302 0.57 2.44 -12.28
C ASN A 302 0.51 2.13 -10.76
N LEU A 303 1.40 1.24 -10.28
CA LEU A 303 1.55 0.87 -8.88
C LEU A 303 3.00 1.12 -8.40
N ASP A 304 3.65 2.17 -8.92
CA ASP A 304 5.03 2.53 -8.64
C ASP A 304 5.15 3.44 -7.41
N MET A 305 5.59 2.88 -6.29
CA MET A 305 5.81 3.62 -5.05
C MET A 305 6.99 4.62 -5.13
N PHE A 306 7.95 4.44 -6.05
CA PHE A 306 8.99 5.45 -6.28
C PHE A 306 8.41 6.70 -6.92
N GLU A 307 7.47 6.55 -7.86
CA GLU A 307 6.75 7.68 -8.44
C GLU A 307 5.94 8.42 -7.39
N GLU A 308 5.24 7.71 -6.49
CA GLU A 308 4.52 8.33 -5.37
C GLU A 308 5.47 9.11 -4.45
N MET A 309 6.64 8.56 -4.12
CA MET A 309 7.66 9.26 -3.35
C MET A 309 8.13 10.54 -4.06
N HIS A 310 8.42 10.44 -5.35
CA HIS A 310 8.89 11.57 -6.15
C HIS A 310 7.87 12.71 -6.17
N ILE A 311 6.63 12.39 -6.50
CA ILE A 311 5.53 13.35 -6.60
C ILE A 311 5.24 13.97 -5.23
N ALA A 312 5.15 13.17 -4.15
CA ALA A 312 4.95 13.68 -2.79
C ALA A 312 6.01 14.70 -2.40
N SER A 313 7.28 14.41 -2.68
CA SER A 313 8.39 15.33 -2.41
C SER A 313 8.23 16.66 -3.15
N LEU A 314 7.95 16.62 -4.45
CA LEU A 314 7.91 17.81 -5.29
C LEU A 314 6.70 18.70 -5.03
N ILE A 315 5.52 18.13 -4.86
CA ILE A 315 4.28 18.86 -4.62
C ILE A 315 4.42 19.77 -3.41
N HIS A 316 4.85 19.22 -2.28
CA HIS A 316 4.90 19.99 -1.04
C HIS A 316 5.96 21.09 -1.05
N LYS A 317 7.11 20.84 -1.69
CA LYS A 317 8.12 21.89 -1.93
C LYS A 317 7.58 23.01 -2.82
N GLY A 318 6.89 22.65 -3.91
CA GLY A 318 6.30 23.63 -4.83
C GLY A 318 5.20 24.45 -4.17
N LEU A 319 4.30 23.84 -3.41
CA LEU A 319 3.23 24.54 -2.71
C LEU A 319 3.75 25.49 -1.62
N ALA A 320 4.76 25.06 -0.87
CA ALA A 320 5.38 25.87 0.19
C ALA A 320 6.35 26.91 -0.36
N GLN A 321 6.81 26.80 -1.62
CA GLN A 321 7.92 27.58 -2.19
C GLN A 321 9.20 27.46 -1.33
N ASP A 322 9.40 26.30 -0.71
CA ASP A 322 10.50 25.99 0.17
C ASP A 322 11.06 24.59 -0.12
N PRO A 323 12.31 24.46 -0.59
CA PRO A 323 12.92 23.17 -0.91
C PRO A 323 13.24 22.30 0.31
N THR A 324 13.15 22.85 1.52
CA THR A 324 13.43 22.12 2.78
C THR A 324 12.23 21.33 3.31
N VAL A 325 11.02 21.64 2.84
CA VAL A 325 9.79 20.94 3.25
C VAL A 325 9.81 19.50 2.74
N LEU A 326 9.43 18.57 3.58
CA LEU A 326 9.34 17.15 3.30
C LEU A 326 10.64 16.60 2.68
N PRO A 327 11.76 16.58 3.45
CA PRO A 327 13.05 16.11 2.95
C PRO A 327 12.99 14.63 2.58
N ALA A 328 13.95 14.14 1.79
CA ALA A 328 13.95 12.79 1.22
C ALA A 328 13.76 11.69 2.27
N TRP A 329 14.38 11.81 3.45
CA TRP A 329 14.19 10.82 4.51
C TRP A 329 12.76 10.73 5.03
N ASP A 330 12.04 11.84 5.14
CA ASP A 330 10.63 11.81 5.55
C ASP A 330 9.78 11.02 4.53
N VAL A 331 10.03 11.24 3.25
CA VAL A 331 9.32 10.56 2.17
C VAL A 331 9.64 9.06 2.11
N ILE A 332 10.92 8.70 2.29
CA ILE A 332 11.34 7.28 2.39
C ILE A 332 10.65 6.61 3.58
N GLU A 333 10.61 7.29 4.73
CA GLU A 333 9.92 6.77 5.93
C GLU A 333 8.41 6.60 5.70
N MET A 334 7.77 7.50 4.96
CA MET A 334 6.35 7.35 4.57
C MET A 334 6.11 6.09 3.73
N ALA A 335 7.04 5.74 2.84
CA ALA A 335 6.96 4.56 1.98
C ALA A 335 7.43 3.25 2.65
N THR A 336 8.00 3.30 3.85
CA THR A 336 8.62 2.15 4.53
C THR A 336 8.10 2.00 5.97
N LYS A 337 8.82 2.51 6.97
CA LYS A 337 8.50 2.28 8.39
C LYS A 337 7.18 2.90 8.83
N ASN A 338 6.80 4.06 8.28
CA ASN A 338 5.51 4.67 8.61
C ASN A 338 4.35 3.88 7.99
N GLY A 339 4.56 3.36 6.76
CA GLY A 339 3.63 2.43 6.14
C GLY A 339 3.50 1.15 6.96
N ALA A 340 4.62 0.55 7.35
CA ALA A 340 4.62 -0.63 8.23
C ALA A 340 3.88 -0.36 9.55
N LYS A 341 4.10 0.81 10.16
CA LYS A 341 3.37 1.24 11.36
C LYS A 341 1.86 1.38 11.11
N ALA A 342 1.46 1.99 9.98
CA ALA A 342 0.06 2.17 9.62
C ALA A 342 -0.68 0.83 9.50
N LEU A 343 0.01 -0.20 8.97
CA LEU A 343 -0.54 -1.54 8.76
C LEU A 343 -0.28 -2.51 9.92
N GLY A 344 0.28 -2.05 11.04
CA GLY A 344 0.55 -2.88 12.22
C GLY A 344 1.67 -3.90 12.04
N LEU A 345 2.61 -3.66 11.13
CA LEU A 345 3.77 -4.53 10.85
C LEU A 345 4.97 -4.15 11.72
N ALA A 346 4.99 -4.58 12.98
CA ALA A 346 5.97 -4.12 13.97
C ALA A 346 7.44 -4.45 13.62
N ASP A 347 7.67 -5.56 12.91
CA ASP A 347 9.02 -6.07 12.61
C ASP A 347 9.50 -5.73 11.19
N THR A 348 8.76 -4.89 10.44
CA THR A 348 9.02 -4.51 9.05
C THR A 348 9.42 -3.03 8.93
N GLY A 349 9.91 -2.60 7.77
CA GLY A 349 10.12 -1.19 7.41
C GLY A 349 11.48 -0.61 7.81
N GLU A 350 12.41 -1.41 8.35
CA GLU A 350 13.77 -0.98 8.70
C GLU A 350 14.79 -2.10 8.47
N ILE A 351 16.01 -1.74 8.05
CA ILE A 351 17.14 -2.68 7.95
C ILE A 351 17.86 -2.73 9.29
N ALA A 352 17.46 -3.66 10.14
CA ALA A 352 18.08 -3.88 11.43
C ALA A 352 18.09 -5.37 11.78
N VAL A 353 19.10 -5.81 12.55
CA VAL A 353 19.21 -7.19 13.02
C VAL A 353 17.95 -7.59 13.80
N GLY A 354 17.39 -8.74 13.47
CA GLY A 354 16.16 -9.28 14.07
C GLY A 354 14.86 -8.83 13.41
N LYS A 355 14.85 -7.79 12.57
CA LYS A 355 13.71 -7.40 11.76
C LYS A 355 13.42 -8.41 10.65
N ARG A 356 12.21 -8.43 10.14
CA ARG A 356 11.83 -9.21 8.95
C ARG A 356 12.69 -8.77 7.76
N ALA A 357 13.11 -9.73 6.96
CA ALA A 357 13.86 -9.46 5.74
C ALA A 357 12.88 -9.15 4.59
N ASP A 358 12.22 -8.00 4.70
CA ASP A 358 11.42 -7.37 3.65
C ASP A 358 12.26 -6.27 3.04
N LEU A 359 12.82 -6.51 1.86
CA LEU A 359 13.85 -5.66 1.27
C LEU A 359 13.56 -5.36 -0.19
N CYS A 360 13.88 -4.14 -0.61
CA CYS A 360 13.99 -3.72 -2.00
C CYS A 360 15.47 -3.50 -2.33
N VAL A 361 15.95 -4.13 -3.39
CA VAL A 361 17.31 -3.99 -3.89
C VAL A 361 17.28 -3.29 -5.24
N VAL A 362 18.03 -2.20 -5.36
CA VAL A 362 18.10 -1.36 -6.57
C VAL A 362 19.46 -1.48 -7.21
N ASP A 363 19.51 -1.63 -8.53
CA ASP A 363 20.73 -1.62 -9.34
C ASP A 363 21.30 -0.20 -9.45
N MET A 364 22.42 0.06 -8.76
CA MET A 364 23.09 1.37 -8.76
C MET A 364 23.96 1.64 -9.99
N MET A 365 24.08 0.64 -10.89
CA MET A 365 24.89 0.78 -12.12
C MET A 365 24.14 1.47 -13.27
N ARG A 366 22.91 1.97 -13.01
CA ARG A 366 22.12 2.73 -13.97
C ARG A 366 22.74 4.09 -14.24
N PHE A 367 22.72 4.55 -15.51
CA PHE A 367 23.33 5.82 -15.92
C PHE A 367 22.78 7.02 -15.16
N HIS A 368 21.50 7.07 -14.89
CA HIS A 368 20.82 8.18 -14.20
C HIS A 368 21.03 8.19 -12.68
N LEU A 369 21.63 7.16 -12.10
CA LEU A 369 21.95 7.08 -10.68
C LEU A 369 23.41 7.46 -10.36
N ALA A 370 24.18 7.87 -11.36
CA ALA A 370 25.56 8.29 -11.18
C ALA A 370 25.74 9.79 -11.53
N PRO A 371 26.53 10.54 -10.71
CA PRO A 371 27.22 10.10 -9.49
C PRO A 371 26.31 10.07 -8.25
N ALA A 372 26.59 9.16 -7.32
CA ALA A 372 25.78 8.91 -6.12
C ALA A 372 26.27 9.74 -4.92
N PHE A 373 26.04 11.06 -4.92
CA PHE A 373 26.46 11.96 -3.83
C PHE A 373 25.51 11.93 -2.63
N ASP A 374 24.21 11.83 -2.88
CA ASP A 374 23.15 11.82 -1.87
C ASP A 374 22.18 10.68 -2.18
N ILE A 375 22.37 9.55 -1.54
CA ILE A 375 21.58 8.33 -1.77
C ILE A 375 20.10 8.56 -1.47
N PRO A 376 19.68 9.13 -0.31
CA PRO A 376 18.27 9.40 -0.03
C PRO A 376 17.61 10.28 -1.11
N ASN A 377 18.31 11.28 -1.58
CA ASN A 377 17.79 12.15 -2.63
C ASN A 377 17.65 11.42 -3.98
N LEU A 378 18.58 10.51 -4.31
CA LEU A 378 18.47 9.66 -5.51
C LEU A 378 17.26 8.72 -5.40
N VAL A 379 17.02 8.10 -4.21
CA VAL A 379 15.85 7.24 -3.99
C VAL A 379 14.55 7.97 -4.33
N VAL A 380 14.41 9.19 -3.85
CA VAL A 380 13.14 9.94 -3.99
C VAL A 380 13.01 10.62 -5.35
N ASN A 381 14.12 11.08 -5.96
CA ASN A 381 14.03 11.96 -7.13
C ASN A 381 14.56 11.36 -8.43
N SER A 382 15.20 10.18 -8.39
CA SER A 382 15.84 9.61 -9.58
C SER A 382 15.53 8.14 -9.81
N MET A 383 15.26 7.36 -8.76
CA MET A 383 14.93 5.93 -8.88
C MET A 383 13.48 5.72 -9.29
N GLY A 384 13.21 4.61 -9.94
CA GLY A 384 11.87 4.13 -10.30
C GLY A 384 11.77 2.61 -10.20
N ALA A 385 10.58 2.06 -10.36
CA ALA A 385 10.33 0.62 -10.34
C ALA A 385 11.26 -0.16 -11.30
N ALA A 386 11.60 0.43 -12.45
CA ALA A 386 12.47 -0.20 -13.44
C ALA A 386 13.93 -0.41 -12.97
N ASP A 387 14.35 0.23 -11.89
CA ASP A 387 15.70 0.09 -11.32
C ASP A 387 15.79 -1.02 -10.27
N VAL A 388 14.65 -1.57 -9.83
CA VAL A 388 14.61 -2.69 -8.88
C VAL A 388 15.20 -3.94 -9.51
N GLU A 389 16.17 -4.52 -8.82
CA GLU A 389 16.84 -5.77 -9.20
C GLU A 389 16.21 -6.97 -8.48
N LEU A 390 15.90 -6.78 -7.18
CA LEU A 390 15.42 -7.85 -6.31
C LEU A 390 14.40 -7.32 -5.31
N THR A 391 13.34 -8.08 -5.08
CA THR A 391 12.39 -7.86 -3.97
C THR A 391 12.34 -9.10 -3.09
N VAL A 392 12.56 -8.90 -1.80
CA VAL A 392 12.58 -9.96 -0.78
C VAL A 392 11.43 -9.76 0.18
N VAL A 393 10.66 -10.81 0.42
CA VAL A 393 9.55 -10.82 1.40
C VAL A 393 9.79 -11.98 2.37
N ASP A 394 9.86 -11.67 3.66
CA ASP A 394 10.14 -12.67 4.70
C ASP A 394 11.38 -13.54 4.36
N GLY A 395 12.45 -12.90 3.86
CA GLY A 395 13.69 -13.56 3.51
C GLY A 395 13.66 -14.41 2.24
N CYS A 396 12.50 -14.52 1.59
CA CYS A 396 12.34 -15.21 0.31
C CYS A 396 12.40 -14.22 -0.85
N ILE A 397 13.11 -14.56 -1.91
CA ILE A 397 13.12 -13.78 -3.16
C ILE A 397 11.74 -13.92 -3.80
N ALA A 398 10.98 -12.80 -3.79
CA ALA A 398 9.65 -12.73 -4.40
C ALA A 398 9.69 -12.23 -5.85
N TYR A 399 10.71 -11.42 -6.18
CA TYR A 399 10.98 -10.96 -7.54
C TYR A 399 12.50 -10.82 -7.75
N GLU A 400 12.99 -11.23 -8.90
CA GLU A 400 14.36 -11.04 -9.36
C GLU A 400 14.35 -10.67 -10.85
N LYS A 401 14.93 -9.54 -11.20
CA LYS A 401 14.95 -9.06 -12.57
C LYS A 401 15.76 -9.99 -13.48
N GLY A 402 15.13 -10.51 -14.53
CA GLY A 402 15.74 -11.48 -15.45
C GLY A 402 15.94 -12.88 -14.85
N GLY A 403 15.40 -13.15 -13.66
CA GLY A 403 15.43 -14.46 -13.02
C GLY A 403 14.50 -15.46 -13.70
N ASN A 404 14.95 -16.72 -13.80
CA ASN A 404 14.15 -17.76 -14.43
C ASN A 404 13.09 -18.40 -13.51
N ASP A 405 13.34 -18.41 -12.22
CA ASP A 405 12.51 -19.14 -11.24
C ASP A 405 11.61 -18.23 -10.39
N CYS A 406 12.04 -16.99 -10.13
CA CYS A 406 11.33 -16.03 -9.28
C CYS A 406 11.09 -14.69 -9.98
N GLY A 407 11.83 -14.35 -11.03
CA GLY A 407 11.57 -13.21 -11.88
C GLY A 407 10.36 -13.46 -12.77
N PHE A 408 9.53 -12.44 -12.97
CA PHE A 408 8.31 -12.59 -13.75
C PHE A 408 8.51 -12.43 -15.25
N ASP A 409 9.66 -11.95 -15.70
CA ASP A 409 9.97 -11.76 -17.12
C ASP A 409 10.22 -13.12 -17.81
N GLY A 410 9.25 -13.53 -18.64
CA GLY A 410 9.34 -14.73 -19.45
C GLY A 410 9.04 -16.06 -18.73
N CYS A 411 8.70 -16.04 -17.43
CA CYS A 411 8.32 -17.26 -16.73
C CYS A 411 6.87 -17.68 -17.02
N LEU A 412 6.57 -18.96 -16.81
CA LEU A 412 5.22 -19.53 -17.04
C LEU A 412 4.15 -18.82 -16.19
N VAL A 413 4.50 -18.38 -14.99
CA VAL A 413 3.59 -17.69 -14.06
C VAL A 413 3.16 -16.33 -14.63
N ALA A 414 4.10 -15.52 -15.11
CA ALA A 414 3.78 -14.21 -15.71
C ALA A 414 2.93 -14.35 -16.98
N ASN A 415 3.26 -15.31 -17.84
CA ASN A 415 2.48 -15.56 -19.05
C ASN A 415 1.06 -16.04 -18.75
N THR A 416 0.89 -16.90 -17.72
CA THR A 416 -0.42 -17.37 -17.28
C THR A 416 -1.21 -16.22 -16.68
N ALA A 417 -0.63 -15.42 -15.79
CA ALA A 417 -1.27 -14.26 -15.17
C ALA A 417 -1.72 -13.24 -16.23
N ARG A 418 -0.88 -12.98 -17.24
CA ARG A 418 -1.23 -12.10 -18.37
C ARG A 418 -2.39 -12.65 -19.20
N ALA A 419 -2.38 -13.95 -19.48
CA ALA A 419 -3.47 -14.59 -20.23
C ALA A 419 -4.79 -14.53 -19.46
N ASP A 420 -4.79 -14.77 -18.15
CA ASP A 420 -5.96 -14.68 -17.29
C ASP A 420 -6.50 -13.24 -17.22
N LEU A 421 -5.60 -12.24 -17.09
CA LEU A 421 -5.96 -10.82 -17.13
C LEU A 421 -6.66 -10.46 -18.44
N LEU A 422 -6.06 -10.81 -19.60
CA LEU A 422 -6.61 -10.49 -20.92
C LEU A 422 -7.93 -11.23 -21.17
N ALA A 423 -8.10 -12.45 -20.64
CA ALA A 423 -9.36 -13.17 -20.72
C ALA A 423 -10.47 -12.50 -19.90
N ALA A 424 -10.13 -11.96 -18.72
CA ALA A 424 -11.05 -11.18 -17.90
C ALA A 424 -11.45 -9.88 -18.59
N VAL A 425 -10.49 -9.11 -19.12
CA VAL A 425 -10.72 -7.88 -19.90
C VAL A 425 -11.68 -8.15 -21.07
N GLY A 426 -11.41 -9.19 -21.86
CA GLY A 426 -12.28 -9.58 -22.98
C GLY A 426 -13.71 -9.97 -22.57
N ARG A 427 -13.88 -10.67 -21.41
CA ARG A 427 -15.19 -11.03 -20.87
C ARG A 427 -15.96 -9.79 -20.37
N LEU A 428 -15.31 -8.80 -19.85
CA LEU A 428 -15.90 -7.54 -19.39
C LEU A 428 -16.28 -6.61 -20.55
N GLY A 429 -15.78 -6.90 -21.75
CA GLY A 429 -16.04 -6.10 -22.96
C GLY A 429 -15.22 -4.81 -23.01
N LEU A 430 -14.03 -4.83 -22.44
CA LEU A 430 -13.07 -3.73 -22.36
C LEU A 430 -12.03 -3.80 -23.49
#